data_785bde40135be74cb07e4b249eaf794b
#
_entry.id   785bde40135be74cb07e4b249eaf794b
#
_cell.length_a   1.000
_cell.length_b   1.000
_cell.length_c   1.000
_cell.angle_alpha   90.00
_cell.angle_beta   90.00
_cell.angle_gamma   90.00
#
_symmetry.space_group_name_H-M   'P 1'
#
loop_
_entity.id
_entity.type
_entity.pdbx_description
1 polymer ?
#
loop_
_entity_poly.entity_id
_entity_poly.type
_entity_poly.pdbx_seq_one_letter_code
_entity_poly.pdbx_strand_id
1 'polypeptide(L)'
;MPLLRYVFLCYLTSLCSLSAASDSDLASSSLLAIAEKEAKIYQKIAEDPEFYSANDLDRRINELVQSYRTYLLDQPNDVCAYILYGKLLRRVQENDQAFMAFLKADELDPEIAVVKQQIGNHLAEEGQGKAALTFYLRAVELEPQTAIYHFALGQLIHDFRQEFIEDGIFTSDALEREMLKAFRRAAALEPENFDFQMRLGEAYYDLTSPDWKGALVHWNKLRKKALTTLQGEILDLHRARVLGKLGRAAEAHKLLEQVLSPALQHSKQQVHDEIAQH
;
A
#
# COMPACT_ATOMS: atom_id res chain seq x y z
N MET A 1 -0.42 -13.24 6.02
CA MET A 1 0.17 -12.09 6.70
C MET A 1 1.40 -11.56 5.95
N PRO A 2 1.24 -10.90 4.78
CA PRO A 2 2.37 -10.32 4.03
C PRO A 2 2.53 -8.80 4.23
N LEU A 3 1.63 -8.10 4.91
CA LEU A 3 1.66 -6.64 5.09
C LEU A 3 2.83 -6.12 5.96
N LEU A 4 3.46 -7.00 6.76
CA LEU A 4 4.50 -6.57 7.71
C LEU A 4 5.87 -6.29 7.06
N ARG A 5 6.13 -6.76 5.83
CA ARG A 5 7.45 -6.61 5.18
C ARG A 5 7.66 -5.27 4.46
N TYR A 6 6.59 -4.59 4.03
CA TYR A 6 6.70 -3.33 3.26
C TYR A 6 6.87 -2.06 4.11
N VAL A 7 6.55 -2.10 5.38
CA VAL A 7 6.64 -0.93 6.27
C VAL A 7 8.09 -0.54 6.61
N PHE A 8 9.05 -1.47 6.43
CA PHE A 8 10.44 -1.26 6.89
C PHE A 8 11.31 -0.42 5.96
N LEU A 9 11.01 -0.35 4.66
CA LEU A 9 11.88 0.31 3.69
C LEU A 9 11.61 1.83 3.49
N CYS A 10 10.45 2.34 3.92
CA CYS A 10 10.12 3.76 3.80
C CYS A 10 10.62 4.65 4.96
N TYR A 11 11.36 4.09 5.92
CA TYR A 11 11.78 4.83 7.12
C TYR A 11 12.96 5.76 6.93
N LEU A 12 13.75 5.61 5.85
CA LEU A 12 15.05 6.29 5.72
C LEU A 12 15.08 7.42 4.67
N THR A 13 14.04 7.65 3.89
CA THR A 13 14.14 8.59 2.77
C THR A 13 13.32 9.88 2.89
N SER A 14 12.64 10.12 4.00
CA SER A 14 11.99 11.42 4.25
C SER A 14 12.50 12.01 5.57
N LEU A 15 13.80 12.33 5.59
CA LEU A 15 14.31 13.31 6.52
C LEU A 15 13.86 14.68 6.02
N CYS A 16 12.93 15.31 6.76
CA CYS A 16 12.68 16.75 6.62
C CYS A 16 14.03 17.47 6.58
N SER A 17 14.25 18.25 5.54
CA SER A 17 15.42 19.13 5.43
C SER A 17 15.40 20.12 6.59
N LEU A 18 16.22 19.84 7.62
CA LEU A 18 16.44 20.74 8.73
C LEU A 18 17.28 21.93 8.28
N SER A 19 16.68 23.10 8.21
CA SER A 19 17.43 24.38 8.16
C SER A 19 17.16 25.20 9.41
N ALA A 20 18.19 25.29 10.18
CA ALA A 20 18.70 26.27 11.17
C ALA A 20 17.77 27.16 11.99
N ALA A 21 17.84 26.99 13.32
CA ALA A 21 18.03 28.04 14.34
C ALA A 21 18.27 27.41 15.73
N SER A 22 18.97 28.05 16.65
CA SER A 22 19.57 27.48 17.86
C SER A 22 18.65 26.87 18.94
N ASP A 23 17.36 27.21 18.99
CA ASP A 23 16.35 26.50 19.79
C ASP A 23 15.78 25.29 19.04
N SER A 24 15.89 25.26 17.72
CA SER A 24 15.53 24.13 16.86
C SER A 24 16.48 22.93 17.02
N ASP A 25 17.74 23.16 17.37
CA ASP A 25 18.72 22.08 17.50
C ASP A 25 18.45 21.16 18.70
N LEU A 26 18.01 21.73 19.84
CA LEU A 26 17.65 20.93 21.02
C LEU A 26 16.32 20.21 20.83
N ALA A 27 15.32 20.87 20.24
CA ALA A 27 14.05 20.25 19.90
C ALA A 27 14.24 19.13 18.88
N SER A 28 14.98 19.40 17.80
CA SER A 28 15.32 18.40 16.79
C SER A 28 16.10 17.22 17.37
N SER A 29 17.02 17.46 18.29
CA SER A 29 17.78 16.43 19.00
C SER A 29 16.87 15.56 19.88
N SER A 30 15.89 16.18 20.55
CA SER A 30 14.94 15.44 21.41
C SER A 30 13.97 14.57 20.58
N LEU A 31 13.45 15.08 19.47
CA LEU A 31 12.61 14.31 18.55
C LEU A 31 13.39 13.15 17.92
N LEU A 32 14.64 13.39 17.51
CA LEU A 32 15.51 12.37 16.96
C LEU A 32 15.75 11.24 17.98
N ALA A 33 15.98 11.57 19.25
CA ALA A 33 16.17 10.57 20.29
C ALA A 33 14.92 9.68 20.50
N ILE A 34 13.71 10.26 20.40
CA ILE A 34 12.45 9.50 20.46
C ILE A 34 12.36 8.55 19.24
N ALA A 35 12.61 9.07 18.04
CA ALA A 35 12.56 8.29 16.80
C ALA A 35 13.60 7.16 16.77
N GLU A 36 14.83 7.41 17.27
CA GLU A 36 15.84 6.36 17.41
C GLU A 36 15.46 5.28 18.41
N LYS A 37 14.83 5.66 19.54
CA LYS A 37 14.30 4.69 20.52
C LYS A 37 13.24 3.82 19.88
N GLU A 38 12.33 4.41 19.12
CA GLU A 38 11.30 3.70 18.35
C GLU A 38 11.94 2.74 17.35
N ALA A 39 12.86 3.22 16.52
CA ALA A 39 13.55 2.42 15.50
C ALA A 39 14.26 1.21 16.12
N LYS A 40 14.95 1.36 17.26
CA LYS A 40 15.63 0.27 17.97
C LYS A 40 14.65 -0.80 18.45
N ILE A 41 13.46 -0.43 18.94
CA ILE A 41 12.44 -1.39 19.37
C ILE A 41 11.98 -2.23 18.19
N TYR A 42 11.61 -1.59 17.06
CA TYR A 42 11.13 -2.31 15.88
C TYR A 42 12.24 -3.09 15.17
N GLN A 43 13.49 -2.64 15.22
CA GLN A 43 14.63 -3.40 14.73
C GLN A 43 14.76 -4.72 15.51
N LYS A 44 14.68 -4.69 16.85
CA LYS A 44 14.76 -5.89 17.68
C LYS A 44 13.64 -6.89 17.38
N ILE A 45 12.42 -6.41 17.19
CA ILE A 45 11.27 -7.25 16.78
C ILE A 45 11.50 -7.87 15.39
N ALA A 46 12.11 -7.13 14.47
CA ALA A 46 12.40 -7.65 13.13
C ALA A 46 13.51 -8.71 13.13
N GLU A 47 14.53 -8.55 13.99
CA GLU A 47 15.62 -9.51 14.18
C GLU A 47 15.13 -10.78 14.90
N ASP A 48 14.30 -10.61 15.92
CA ASP A 48 13.71 -11.67 16.74
C ASP A 48 12.29 -11.29 17.19
N PRO A 49 11.25 -11.86 16.58
CA PRO A 49 9.85 -11.55 16.94
C PRO A 49 9.48 -11.85 18.39
N GLU A 50 10.22 -12.71 19.07
CA GLU A 50 10.01 -13.08 20.49
C GLU A 50 10.95 -12.32 21.46
N PHE A 51 11.76 -11.37 20.96
CA PHE A 51 12.74 -10.64 21.75
C PHE A 51 12.14 -9.93 22.98
N TYR A 52 10.95 -9.36 22.84
CA TYR A 52 10.20 -8.75 23.93
C TYR A 52 9.02 -9.63 24.33
N SER A 53 8.78 -9.80 25.62
CA SER A 53 7.48 -10.30 26.09
C SER A 53 6.37 -9.29 25.75
N ALA A 54 5.12 -9.74 25.64
CA ALA A 54 3.99 -8.85 25.36
C ALA A 54 3.93 -7.66 26.32
N ASN A 55 4.05 -7.93 27.65
CA ASN A 55 4.01 -6.88 28.68
C ASN A 55 5.18 -5.88 28.56
N ASP A 56 6.38 -6.36 28.19
CA ASP A 56 7.55 -5.48 28.02
C ASP A 56 7.41 -4.62 26.77
N LEU A 57 6.88 -5.19 25.69
CA LEU A 57 6.58 -4.45 24.47
C LEU A 57 5.53 -3.38 24.73
N ASP A 58 4.41 -3.72 25.36
CA ASP A 58 3.34 -2.77 25.69
C ASP A 58 3.86 -1.61 26.54
N ARG A 59 4.68 -1.90 27.55
CA ARG A 59 5.30 -0.86 28.37
C ARG A 59 6.18 0.07 27.52
N ARG A 60 7.02 -0.47 26.65
CA ARG A 60 7.92 0.31 25.78
C ARG A 60 7.16 1.18 24.78
N ILE A 61 6.09 0.64 24.19
CA ILE A 61 5.20 1.39 23.31
C ILE A 61 4.53 2.54 24.06
N ASN A 62 3.99 2.27 25.26
CA ASN A 62 3.39 3.31 26.08
C ASN A 62 4.39 4.42 26.45
N GLU A 63 5.64 4.06 26.78
CA GLU A 63 6.70 5.04 27.02
C GLU A 63 6.99 5.90 25.76
N LEU A 64 6.98 5.32 24.56
CA LEU A 64 7.14 6.07 23.31
C LEU A 64 5.98 7.03 23.09
N VAL A 65 4.74 6.56 23.23
CA VAL A 65 3.53 7.38 23.12
C VAL A 65 3.60 8.58 24.06
N GLN A 66 3.99 8.36 25.33
CA GLN A 66 4.15 9.45 26.30
C GLN A 66 5.30 10.39 25.93
N SER A 67 6.41 9.87 25.38
CA SER A 67 7.52 10.71 24.92
C SER A 67 7.11 11.65 23.79
N TYR A 68 6.36 11.17 22.78
CA TYR A 68 5.81 12.03 21.73
C TYR A 68 4.81 13.06 22.29
N ARG A 69 3.91 12.64 23.19
CA ARG A 69 2.95 13.56 23.82
C ARG A 69 3.63 14.69 24.59
N THR A 70 4.62 14.34 25.41
CA THR A 70 5.39 15.34 26.17
C THR A 70 6.12 16.28 25.22
N TYR A 71 6.77 15.75 24.18
CA TYR A 71 7.44 16.58 23.18
C TYR A 71 6.47 17.55 22.49
N LEU A 72 5.29 17.08 22.09
CA LEU A 72 4.29 17.90 21.40
C LEU A 72 3.62 18.95 22.33
N LEU A 73 3.66 18.79 23.65
CA LEU A 73 3.27 19.86 24.58
C LEU A 73 4.27 21.01 24.56
N ASP A 74 5.56 20.71 24.45
CA ASP A 74 6.63 21.71 24.41
C ASP A 74 6.80 22.30 23.00
N GLN A 75 6.53 21.51 21.95
CA GLN A 75 6.67 21.87 20.53
C GLN A 75 5.37 21.63 19.74
N PRO A 76 4.30 22.44 20.00
CA PRO A 76 2.95 22.18 19.46
C PRO A 76 2.81 22.44 17.95
N ASN A 77 3.83 23.00 17.31
CA ASN A 77 3.83 23.31 15.88
C ASN A 77 4.85 22.46 15.08
N ASP A 78 5.41 21.43 15.70
CA ASP A 78 6.35 20.55 15.00
C ASP A 78 5.60 19.51 14.16
N VAL A 79 5.51 19.78 12.85
CA VAL A 79 4.84 18.93 11.86
C VAL A 79 5.46 17.54 11.80
N CYS A 80 6.81 17.46 11.85
CA CYS A 80 7.51 16.17 11.81
C CYS A 80 7.15 15.28 13.01
N ALA A 81 7.01 15.88 14.20
CA ALA A 81 6.61 15.16 15.40
C ALA A 81 5.18 14.61 15.29
N TYR A 82 4.23 15.37 14.75
CA TYR A 82 2.87 14.87 14.50
C TYR A 82 2.86 13.72 13.49
N ILE A 83 3.66 13.80 12.43
CA ILE A 83 3.76 12.72 11.43
C ILE A 83 4.32 11.44 12.06
N LEU A 84 5.41 11.53 12.81
CA LEU A 84 6.03 10.38 13.48
C LEU A 84 5.10 9.80 14.53
N TYR A 85 4.48 10.64 15.34
CA TYR A 85 3.50 10.22 16.35
C TYR A 85 2.29 9.53 15.72
N GLY A 86 1.72 10.11 14.64
CA GLY A 86 0.62 9.51 13.90
C GLY A 86 0.99 8.13 13.32
N LYS A 87 2.21 7.99 12.76
CA LYS A 87 2.70 6.70 12.26
C LYS A 87 2.86 5.65 13.37
N LEU A 88 3.37 6.05 14.55
CA LEU A 88 3.44 5.16 15.71
C LEU A 88 2.03 4.71 16.13
N LEU A 89 1.09 5.64 16.27
CA LEU A 89 -0.30 5.36 16.65
C LEU A 89 -0.99 4.41 15.66
N ARG A 90 -0.82 4.61 14.35
CA ARG A 90 -1.32 3.68 13.32
C ARG A 90 -0.76 2.27 13.51
N ARG A 91 0.54 2.16 13.81
CA ARG A 91 1.21 0.87 14.00
C ARG A 91 0.67 0.09 15.20
N VAL A 92 0.25 0.80 16.24
CA VAL A 92 -0.33 0.21 17.44
C VAL A 92 -1.87 0.18 17.41
N GLN A 93 -2.47 0.45 16.25
CA GLN A 93 -3.91 0.39 15.98
C GLN A 93 -4.75 1.46 16.72
N GLU A 94 -4.12 2.52 17.21
CA GLU A 94 -4.79 3.70 17.78
C GLU A 94 -5.22 4.64 16.62
N ASN A 95 -6.09 4.15 15.76
CA ASN A 95 -6.40 4.76 14.46
C ASN A 95 -6.98 6.17 14.56
N ASP A 96 -7.90 6.40 15.52
CA ASP A 96 -8.55 7.70 15.71
C ASP A 96 -7.53 8.76 16.19
N GLN A 97 -6.66 8.39 17.14
CA GLN A 97 -5.62 9.28 17.62
C GLN A 97 -4.58 9.57 16.52
N ALA A 98 -4.24 8.57 15.71
CA ALA A 98 -3.37 8.74 14.55
C ALA A 98 -3.97 9.73 13.54
N PHE A 99 -5.27 9.60 13.25
CA PHE A 99 -6.00 10.50 12.36
C PHE A 99 -5.95 11.94 12.86
N MET A 100 -6.20 12.16 14.16
CA MET A 100 -6.10 13.51 14.77
C MET A 100 -4.67 14.09 14.66
N ALA A 101 -3.64 13.26 14.84
CA ALA A 101 -2.26 13.69 14.66
C ALA A 101 -1.96 14.08 13.20
N PHE A 102 -2.44 13.31 12.23
CA PHE A 102 -2.28 13.65 10.81
C PHE A 102 -3.09 14.89 10.41
N LEU A 103 -4.31 15.08 10.94
CA LEU A 103 -5.07 16.32 10.72
C LEU A 103 -4.33 17.53 11.27
N LYS A 104 -3.69 17.41 12.43
CA LYS A 104 -2.89 18.51 12.98
C LYS A 104 -1.64 18.78 12.15
N ALA A 105 -0.98 17.74 11.63
CA ALA A 105 0.11 17.92 10.68
C ALA A 105 -0.35 18.63 9.40
N ASP A 106 -1.53 18.27 8.88
CA ASP A 106 -2.13 18.87 7.69
C ASP A 106 -2.54 20.34 7.88
N GLU A 107 -3.02 20.68 9.07
CA GLU A 107 -3.32 22.08 9.45
C GLU A 107 -2.06 22.94 9.46
N LEU A 108 -0.96 22.40 9.96
CA LEU A 108 0.33 23.09 10.07
C LEU A 108 1.05 23.22 8.73
N ASP A 109 1.01 22.15 7.92
CA ASP A 109 1.58 22.12 6.57
C ASP A 109 0.74 21.24 5.64
N PRO A 110 -0.09 21.83 4.76
CA PRO A 110 -0.98 21.10 3.86
C PRO A 110 -0.28 20.52 2.61
N GLU A 111 1.03 20.74 2.44
CA GLU A 111 1.77 20.34 1.24
C GLU A 111 2.57 19.03 1.43
N ILE A 112 2.24 18.22 2.44
CA ILE A 112 2.94 16.98 2.75
C ILE A 112 2.16 15.78 2.23
N ALA A 113 2.65 15.16 1.16
CA ALA A 113 1.98 14.06 0.46
C ALA A 113 1.68 12.85 1.36
N VAL A 114 2.62 12.44 2.23
CA VAL A 114 2.40 11.31 3.15
C VAL A 114 1.28 11.59 4.15
N VAL A 115 1.11 12.84 4.59
CA VAL A 115 0.01 13.22 5.49
C VAL A 115 -1.33 13.07 4.76
N LYS A 116 -1.42 13.58 3.53
CA LYS A 116 -2.61 13.40 2.68
C LYS A 116 -2.95 11.91 2.51
N GLN A 117 -1.96 11.07 2.20
CA GLN A 117 -2.20 9.63 2.08
C GLN A 117 -2.72 9.02 3.38
N GLN A 118 -2.15 9.36 4.55
CA GLN A 118 -2.57 8.79 5.82
C GLN A 118 -3.99 9.20 6.22
N ILE A 119 -4.37 10.46 5.95
CA ILE A 119 -5.75 10.93 6.12
C ILE A 119 -6.68 10.17 5.17
N GLY A 120 -6.29 10.04 3.89
CA GLY A 120 -7.03 9.26 2.90
C GLY A 120 -7.24 7.80 3.30
N ASN A 121 -6.20 7.15 3.85
CA ASN A 121 -6.28 5.78 4.35
C ASN A 121 -7.35 5.64 5.45
N HIS A 122 -7.33 6.53 6.46
CA HIS A 122 -8.30 6.50 7.54
C HIS A 122 -9.74 6.70 7.01
N LEU A 123 -9.94 7.70 6.15
CA LEU A 123 -11.25 7.96 5.55
C LEU A 123 -11.77 6.78 4.72
N ALA A 124 -10.90 6.11 3.98
CA ALA A 124 -11.26 4.91 3.22
C ALA A 124 -11.64 3.74 4.14
N GLU A 125 -10.89 3.53 5.23
CA GLU A 125 -11.19 2.52 6.26
C GLU A 125 -12.55 2.78 6.94
N GLU A 126 -12.93 4.05 7.11
CA GLU A 126 -14.23 4.48 7.64
C GLU A 126 -15.36 4.47 6.58
N GLY A 127 -15.10 3.97 5.37
CA GLY A 127 -16.10 3.90 4.30
C GLY A 127 -16.41 5.25 3.64
N GLN A 128 -15.55 6.27 3.84
CA GLN A 128 -15.75 7.62 3.30
C GLN A 128 -14.99 7.82 1.97
N GLY A 129 -15.31 7.00 0.96
CA GLY A 129 -14.57 6.91 -0.31
C GLY A 129 -14.40 8.25 -1.02
N LYS A 130 -15.44 9.08 -1.08
CA LYS A 130 -15.37 10.42 -1.72
C LYS A 130 -14.39 11.36 -1.03
N ALA A 131 -14.42 11.40 0.29
CA ALA A 131 -13.50 12.23 1.05
C ALA A 131 -12.06 11.74 0.88
N ALA A 132 -11.85 10.41 0.96
CA ALA A 132 -10.55 9.77 0.74
C ALA A 132 -9.99 10.10 -0.65
N LEU A 133 -10.82 10.11 -1.70
CA LEU A 133 -10.41 10.41 -3.08
C LEU A 133 -9.70 11.76 -3.19
N THR A 134 -10.22 12.80 -2.54
CA THR A 134 -9.62 14.13 -2.55
C THR A 134 -8.20 14.11 -1.97
N PHE A 135 -8.00 13.40 -0.87
CA PHE A 135 -6.69 13.30 -0.21
C PHE A 135 -5.70 12.45 -1.01
N TYR A 136 -6.12 11.35 -1.61
CA TYR A 136 -5.24 10.55 -2.47
C TYR A 136 -4.83 11.28 -3.75
N LEU A 137 -5.75 12.00 -4.38
CA LEU A 137 -5.44 12.83 -5.54
C LEU A 137 -4.40 13.90 -5.18
N ARG A 138 -4.56 14.54 -4.01
CA ARG A 138 -3.59 15.54 -3.55
C ARG A 138 -2.23 14.93 -3.25
N ALA A 139 -2.16 13.72 -2.66
CA ALA A 139 -0.89 13.03 -2.44
C ALA A 139 -0.17 12.72 -3.76
N VAL A 140 -0.89 12.25 -4.78
CA VAL A 140 -0.34 12.01 -6.13
C VAL A 140 0.12 13.31 -6.80
N GLU A 141 -0.61 14.40 -6.62
CA GLU A 141 -0.25 15.72 -7.17
C GLU A 141 1.03 16.27 -6.54
N LEU A 142 1.16 16.15 -5.22
CA LEU A 142 2.33 16.63 -4.48
C LEU A 142 3.59 15.81 -4.81
N GLU A 143 3.47 14.50 -4.90
CA GLU A 143 4.59 13.60 -5.18
C GLU A 143 4.27 12.59 -6.30
N PRO A 144 4.23 13.01 -7.57
CA PRO A 144 3.80 12.18 -8.69
C PRO A 144 4.75 11.04 -9.06
N GLN A 145 5.94 10.97 -8.43
CA GLN A 145 6.92 9.91 -8.63
C GLN A 145 6.92 8.86 -7.50
N THR A 146 6.03 8.98 -6.52
CA THR A 146 5.91 8.04 -5.39
C THR A 146 4.88 6.97 -5.70
N ALA A 147 5.34 5.75 -5.95
CA ALA A 147 4.53 4.64 -6.47
C ALA A 147 3.34 4.27 -5.57
N ILE A 148 3.54 4.29 -4.25
CA ILE A 148 2.51 3.90 -3.28
C ILE A 148 1.27 4.81 -3.33
N TYR A 149 1.41 6.09 -3.70
CA TYR A 149 0.25 6.99 -3.79
C TYR A 149 -0.62 6.66 -5.00
N HIS A 150 -0.02 6.30 -6.13
CA HIS A 150 -0.75 5.79 -7.30
C HIS A 150 -1.41 4.45 -7.01
N PHE A 151 -0.71 3.56 -6.31
CA PHE A 151 -1.28 2.27 -5.90
C PHE A 151 -2.50 2.47 -5.01
N ALA A 152 -2.39 3.29 -3.96
CA ALA A 152 -3.48 3.60 -3.04
C ALA A 152 -4.69 4.24 -3.75
N LEU A 153 -4.44 5.17 -4.68
CA LEU A 153 -5.49 5.77 -5.50
C LEU A 153 -6.19 4.72 -6.37
N GLY A 154 -5.43 3.84 -7.04
CA GLY A 154 -6.01 2.76 -7.84
C GLY A 154 -6.86 1.80 -7.01
N GLN A 155 -6.40 1.47 -5.80
CA GLN A 155 -7.11 0.60 -4.87
C GLN A 155 -8.41 1.27 -4.38
N LEU A 156 -8.37 2.54 -4.00
CA LEU A 156 -9.57 3.29 -3.62
C LEU A 156 -10.62 3.29 -4.74
N ILE A 157 -10.20 3.60 -5.98
CA ILE A 157 -11.11 3.63 -7.14
C ILE A 157 -11.75 2.25 -7.37
N HIS A 158 -11.00 1.18 -7.15
CA HIS A 158 -11.52 -0.19 -7.24
C HIS A 158 -12.53 -0.49 -6.14
N ASP A 159 -12.17 -0.21 -4.88
CA ASP A 159 -12.95 -0.61 -3.70
C ASP A 159 -14.27 0.17 -3.58
N PHE A 160 -14.27 1.45 -3.98
CA PHE A 160 -15.44 2.33 -3.97
C PHE A 160 -16.09 2.51 -5.36
N ARG A 161 -15.83 1.56 -6.26
CA ARG A 161 -16.33 1.60 -7.65
C ARG A 161 -17.81 1.88 -7.75
N GLN A 162 -18.63 1.15 -6.97
CA GLN A 162 -20.07 1.26 -7.02
C GLN A 162 -20.54 2.65 -6.55
N GLU A 163 -20.03 3.12 -5.42
CA GLU A 163 -20.33 4.44 -4.86
C GLU A 163 -19.98 5.55 -5.85
N PHE A 164 -18.77 5.51 -6.44
CA PHE A 164 -18.33 6.55 -7.36
C PHE A 164 -19.15 6.63 -8.66
N ILE A 165 -19.69 5.50 -9.12
CA ILE A 165 -20.58 5.47 -10.29
C ILE A 165 -21.96 5.96 -9.92
N GLU A 166 -22.55 5.49 -8.82
CA GLU A 166 -23.88 5.87 -8.35
C GLU A 166 -24.00 7.36 -8.04
N ASP A 167 -22.93 7.92 -7.46
CA ASP A 167 -22.85 9.35 -7.15
C ASP A 167 -22.41 10.23 -8.33
N GLY A 168 -22.19 9.64 -9.50
CA GLY A 168 -21.84 10.37 -10.73
C GLY A 168 -20.44 11.01 -10.69
N ILE A 169 -19.54 10.57 -9.80
CA ILE A 169 -18.16 11.04 -9.75
C ILE A 169 -17.40 10.57 -11.00
N PHE A 170 -17.66 9.30 -11.40
CA PHE A 170 -17.13 8.72 -12.63
C PHE A 170 -18.23 8.04 -13.43
N THR A 171 -18.10 8.04 -14.75
CA THR A 171 -18.73 7.01 -15.58
C THR A 171 -17.94 5.70 -15.44
N SER A 172 -18.57 4.55 -15.73
CA SER A 172 -17.89 3.24 -15.64
C SER A 172 -16.59 3.21 -16.44
N ASP A 173 -16.63 3.68 -17.69
CA ASP A 173 -15.45 3.73 -18.56
C ASP A 173 -14.34 4.66 -18.05
N ALA A 174 -14.71 5.81 -17.46
CA ALA A 174 -13.74 6.74 -16.89
C ALA A 174 -13.09 6.15 -15.64
N LEU A 175 -13.89 5.51 -14.78
CA LEU A 175 -13.41 4.84 -13.57
C LEU A 175 -12.38 3.74 -13.92
N GLU A 176 -12.72 2.86 -14.87
CA GLU A 176 -11.84 1.78 -15.31
C GLU A 176 -10.52 2.32 -15.87
N ARG A 177 -10.58 3.40 -16.67
CA ARG A 177 -9.36 4.05 -17.19
C ARG A 177 -8.48 4.64 -16.10
N GLU A 178 -9.05 5.39 -15.15
CA GLU A 178 -8.27 6.02 -14.07
C GLU A 178 -7.71 4.98 -13.09
N MET A 179 -8.47 3.94 -12.74
CA MET A 179 -8.02 2.81 -11.96
C MET A 179 -6.81 2.12 -12.61
N LEU A 180 -6.96 1.72 -13.88
CA LEU A 180 -5.88 1.03 -14.59
C LEU A 180 -4.66 1.92 -14.80
N LYS A 181 -4.85 3.23 -15.05
CA LYS A 181 -3.78 4.22 -15.16
C LYS A 181 -3.00 4.34 -13.85
N ALA A 182 -3.69 4.37 -12.72
CA ALA A 182 -3.06 4.45 -11.41
C ALA A 182 -2.20 3.20 -11.12
N PHE A 183 -2.73 1.99 -11.32
CA PHE A 183 -1.94 0.76 -11.13
C PHE A 183 -0.77 0.65 -12.11
N ARG A 184 -0.96 1.05 -13.39
CA ARG A 184 0.15 1.10 -14.36
C ARG A 184 1.24 2.05 -13.93
N ARG A 185 0.88 3.20 -13.37
CA ARG A 185 1.86 4.18 -12.90
C ARG A 185 2.64 3.65 -11.71
N ALA A 186 1.98 3.05 -10.72
CA ALA A 186 2.63 2.41 -9.58
C ALA A 186 3.61 1.32 -10.02
N ALA A 187 3.16 0.40 -10.89
CA ALA A 187 3.99 -0.68 -11.41
C ALA A 187 5.16 -0.20 -12.31
N ALA A 188 5.01 0.96 -12.97
CA ALA A 188 6.08 1.55 -13.77
C ALA A 188 7.14 2.26 -12.93
N LEU A 189 6.73 2.87 -11.82
CA LEU A 189 7.63 3.55 -10.88
C LEU A 189 8.47 2.55 -10.08
N GLU A 190 7.89 1.42 -9.69
CA GLU A 190 8.57 0.34 -8.98
C GLU A 190 8.44 -0.99 -9.73
N PRO A 191 9.20 -1.19 -10.83
CA PRO A 191 9.04 -2.37 -11.70
C PRO A 191 9.44 -3.70 -11.04
N GLU A 192 10.19 -3.66 -9.95
CA GLU A 192 10.59 -4.84 -9.17
C GLU A 192 9.64 -5.13 -7.99
N ASN A 193 8.70 -4.24 -7.72
CA ASN A 193 7.69 -4.46 -6.69
C ASN A 193 6.64 -5.48 -7.19
N PHE A 194 6.74 -6.71 -6.67
CA PHE A 194 5.92 -7.82 -7.13
C PHE A 194 4.42 -7.58 -6.89
N ASP A 195 4.06 -6.96 -5.76
CA ASP A 195 2.66 -6.71 -5.40
C ASP A 195 2.01 -5.68 -6.34
N PHE A 196 2.75 -4.63 -6.73
CA PHE A 196 2.25 -3.66 -7.71
C PHE A 196 2.08 -4.29 -9.10
N GLN A 197 2.99 -5.18 -9.48
CA GLN A 197 2.86 -5.92 -10.74
C GLN A 197 1.69 -6.91 -10.71
N MET A 198 1.51 -7.63 -9.61
CA MET A 198 0.37 -8.54 -9.41
C MET A 198 -0.95 -7.78 -9.53
N ARG A 199 -1.11 -6.70 -8.76
CA ARG A 199 -2.35 -5.91 -8.75
C ARG A 199 -2.66 -5.29 -10.12
N LEU A 200 -1.63 -4.83 -10.85
CA LEU A 200 -1.81 -4.38 -12.24
C LEU A 200 -2.34 -5.51 -13.13
N GLY A 201 -1.81 -6.73 -13.00
CA GLY A 201 -2.30 -7.88 -13.75
C GLY A 201 -3.74 -8.26 -13.40
N GLU A 202 -4.09 -8.19 -12.12
CA GLU A 202 -5.45 -8.46 -11.64
C GLU A 202 -6.45 -7.39 -12.11
N ALA A 203 -6.02 -6.13 -12.22
CA ALA A 203 -6.88 -5.05 -12.68
C ALA A 203 -7.45 -5.26 -14.09
N TYR A 204 -6.83 -6.11 -14.93
CA TYR A 204 -7.43 -6.47 -16.23
C TYR A 204 -8.74 -7.26 -16.07
N TYR A 205 -8.91 -8.02 -14.99
CA TYR A 205 -10.15 -8.76 -14.74
C TYR A 205 -11.30 -7.86 -14.27
N ASP A 206 -10.97 -6.66 -13.78
CA ASP A 206 -11.94 -5.68 -13.27
C ASP A 206 -12.54 -4.81 -14.40
N LEU A 207 -12.07 -4.96 -15.65
CA LEU A 207 -12.50 -4.15 -16.79
C LEU A 207 -13.69 -4.78 -17.52
N THR A 208 -14.60 -3.95 -18.00
CA THR A 208 -15.74 -4.39 -18.83
C THR A 208 -15.26 -4.93 -20.19
N SER A 209 -14.23 -4.32 -20.77
CA SER A 209 -13.64 -4.71 -22.07
C SER A 209 -12.12 -4.85 -21.94
N PRO A 210 -11.61 -5.96 -21.37
CA PRO A 210 -10.20 -6.14 -21.11
C PRO A 210 -9.36 -6.36 -22.37
N ASP A 211 -8.18 -5.76 -22.42
CA ASP A 211 -7.13 -6.16 -23.37
C ASP A 211 -6.45 -7.45 -22.89
N TRP A 212 -7.07 -8.60 -23.20
CA TRP A 212 -6.53 -9.91 -22.82
C TRP A 212 -5.16 -10.19 -23.43
N LYS A 213 -4.83 -9.62 -24.60
CA LYS A 213 -3.50 -9.78 -25.21
C LYS A 213 -2.45 -9.03 -24.40
N GLY A 214 -2.75 -7.78 -24.02
CA GLY A 214 -1.91 -7.00 -23.10
C GLY A 214 -1.74 -7.65 -21.74
N ALA A 215 -2.82 -8.19 -21.16
CA ALA A 215 -2.79 -8.95 -19.92
C ALA A 215 -1.85 -10.17 -20.02
N LEU A 216 -1.93 -10.95 -21.10
CA LEU A 216 -1.04 -12.09 -21.30
C LEU A 216 0.44 -11.68 -21.42
N VAL A 217 0.72 -10.57 -22.12
CA VAL A 217 2.08 -10.03 -22.20
C VAL A 217 2.58 -9.63 -20.81
N HIS A 218 1.76 -8.98 -20.00
CA HIS A 218 2.10 -8.61 -18.63
C HIS A 218 2.42 -9.84 -17.77
N TRP A 219 1.53 -10.83 -17.72
CA TRP A 219 1.73 -12.05 -16.95
C TRP A 219 2.95 -12.85 -17.41
N ASN A 220 3.21 -12.93 -18.71
CA ASN A 220 4.41 -13.57 -19.25
C ASN A 220 5.70 -12.88 -18.82
N LYS A 221 5.68 -11.53 -18.74
CA LYS A 221 6.82 -10.74 -18.25
C LYS A 221 7.05 -10.98 -16.76
N LEU A 222 5.98 -10.94 -15.97
CA LEU A 222 6.07 -11.13 -14.52
C LEU A 222 6.49 -12.56 -14.17
N ARG A 223 6.04 -13.58 -14.94
CA ARG A 223 6.44 -14.98 -14.74
C ARG A 223 7.95 -15.19 -14.76
N LYS A 224 8.68 -14.41 -15.56
CA LYS A 224 10.14 -14.49 -15.66
C LYS A 224 10.85 -13.94 -14.41
N LYS A 225 10.14 -13.18 -13.56
CA LYS A 225 10.64 -12.59 -12.32
C LYS A 225 10.25 -13.39 -11.08
N ALA A 226 9.52 -14.49 -11.21
CA ALA A 226 9.13 -15.33 -10.08
C ALA A 226 10.37 -15.88 -9.36
N LEU A 227 10.45 -15.65 -8.05
CA LEU A 227 11.56 -16.06 -7.20
C LEU A 227 11.37 -17.45 -6.60
N THR A 228 10.13 -17.91 -6.51
CA THR A 228 9.79 -19.24 -5.94
C THR A 228 8.92 -20.03 -6.88
N THR A 229 8.92 -21.36 -6.73
CA THR A 229 8.04 -22.26 -7.48
C THR A 229 6.58 -21.85 -7.28
N LEU A 230 6.15 -21.58 -6.05
CA LEU A 230 4.78 -21.19 -5.73
C LEU A 230 4.36 -19.90 -6.45
N GLN A 231 5.21 -18.87 -6.44
CA GLN A 231 4.97 -17.64 -7.21
C GLN A 231 4.83 -17.96 -8.71
N GLY A 232 5.71 -18.81 -9.24
CA GLY A 232 5.66 -19.23 -10.63
C GLY A 232 4.33 -19.91 -10.99
N GLU A 233 3.86 -20.82 -10.17
CA GLU A 233 2.61 -21.53 -10.37
C GLU A 233 1.38 -20.61 -10.24
N ILE A 234 1.37 -19.64 -9.31
CA ILE A 234 0.32 -18.60 -9.23
C ILE A 234 0.25 -17.82 -10.54
N LEU A 235 1.39 -17.41 -11.08
CA LEU A 235 1.44 -16.67 -12.34
C LEU A 235 1.04 -17.54 -13.54
N ASP A 236 1.32 -18.85 -13.51
CA ASP A 236 0.87 -19.79 -14.52
C ASP A 236 -0.66 -19.99 -14.48
N LEU A 237 -1.30 -19.92 -13.31
CA LEU A 237 -2.77 -19.87 -13.19
C LEU A 237 -3.36 -18.62 -13.87
N HIS A 238 -2.79 -17.43 -13.62
CA HIS A 238 -3.24 -16.20 -14.27
C HIS A 238 -3.03 -16.26 -15.80
N ARG A 239 -1.91 -16.79 -16.27
CA ARG A 239 -1.64 -17.01 -17.69
C ARG A 239 -2.63 -17.96 -18.34
N ALA A 240 -2.93 -19.09 -17.68
CA ALA A 240 -3.91 -20.06 -18.14
C ALA A 240 -5.30 -19.45 -18.24
N ARG A 241 -5.74 -18.69 -17.21
CA ARG A 241 -7.02 -17.95 -17.22
C ARG A 241 -7.13 -17.02 -18.42
N VAL A 242 -6.10 -16.21 -18.66
CA VAL A 242 -6.08 -15.25 -19.78
C VAL A 242 -6.03 -15.99 -21.15
N LEU A 243 -5.32 -17.09 -21.25
CA LEU A 243 -5.32 -17.94 -22.46
C LEU A 243 -6.73 -18.51 -22.73
N GLY A 244 -7.45 -18.92 -21.71
CA GLY A 244 -8.86 -19.32 -21.83
C GLY A 244 -9.72 -18.20 -22.40
N LYS A 245 -9.61 -16.97 -21.86
CA LYS A 245 -10.32 -15.78 -22.37
C LYS A 245 -9.97 -15.42 -23.81
N LEU A 246 -8.80 -15.86 -24.30
CA LEU A 246 -8.35 -15.70 -25.70
C LEU A 246 -8.74 -16.87 -26.61
N GLY A 247 -9.50 -17.86 -26.12
CA GLY A 247 -9.87 -19.06 -26.86
C GLY A 247 -8.71 -20.06 -27.09
N ARG A 248 -7.61 -19.92 -26.36
CA ARG A 248 -6.39 -20.76 -26.46
C ARG A 248 -6.38 -21.87 -25.41
N ALA A 249 -7.49 -22.62 -25.32
CA ALA A 249 -7.74 -23.63 -24.28
C ALA A 249 -6.65 -24.69 -24.18
N ALA A 250 -6.13 -25.20 -25.31
CA ALA A 250 -5.09 -26.23 -25.32
C ALA A 250 -3.79 -25.75 -24.64
N GLU A 251 -3.41 -24.48 -24.82
CA GLU A 251 -2.23 -23.90 -24.18
C GLU A 251 -2.49 -23.64 -22.69
N ALA A 252 -3.70 -23.21 -22.35
CA ALA A 252 -4.11 -23.01 -20.96
C ALA A 252 -4.03 -24.33 -20.16
N HIS A 253 -4.60 -25.44 -20.69
CA HIS A 253 -4.54 -26.75 -20.03
C HIS A 253 -3.10 -27.22 -19.83
N LYS A 254 -2.23 -27.02 -20.82
CA LYS A 254 -0.81 -27.37 -20.69
C LYS A 254 -0.11 -26.61 -19.55
N LEU A 255 -0.48 -25.36 -19.30
CA LEU A 255 0.03 -24.60 -18.15
C LEU A 255 -0.53 -25.15 -16.84
N LEU A 256 -1.83 -25.46 -16.78
CA LEU A 256 -2.46 -26.01 -15.60
C LEU A 256 -1.86 -27.38 -15.18
N GLU A 257 -1.42 -28.22 -16.13
CA GLU A 257 -0.73 -29.46 -15.82
C GLU A 257 0.56 -29.23 -15.02
N GLN A 258 1.21 -28.09 -15.18
CA GLN A 258 2.46 -27.73 -14.49
C GLN A 258 2.24 -27.18 -13.08
N VAL A 259 1.02 -26.86 -12.70
CA VAL A 259 0.65 -26.38 -11.35
C VAL A 259 0.48 -27.61 -10.44
N LEU A 260 1.48 -27.88 -9.63
CA LEU A 260 1.57 -29.08 -8.79
C LEU A 260 1.39 -28.80 -7.29
N SER A 261 1.58 -27.55 -6.84
CA SER A 261 1.49 -27.19 -5.43
C SER A 261 0.12 -27.53 -4.84
N PRO A 262 0.06 -28.28 -3.72
CA PRO A 262 -1.21 -28.66 -3.10
C PRO A 262 -2.10 -27.46 -2.73
N ALA A 263 -1.46 -26.36 -2.29
CA ALA A 263 -2.16 -25.12 -1.93
C ALA A 263 -2.91 -24.47 -3.10
N LEU A 264 -2.57 -24.79 -4.36
CA LEU A 264 -3.15 -24.20 -5.56
C LEU A 264 -4.16 -25.10 -6.29
N GLN A 265 -4.41 -26.32 -5.81
CA GLN A 265 -5.26 -27.27 -6.53
C GLN A 265 -6.71 -26.80 -6.66
N HIS A 266 -7.24 -26.12 -5.65
CA HIS A 266 -8.58 -25.51 -5.72
C HIS A 266 -8.63 -24.41 -6.80
N SER A 267 -7.68 -23.49 -6.81
CA SER A 267 -7.59 -22.42 -7.81
C SER A 267 -7.35 -22.97 -9.22
N LYS A 268 -6.55 -24.05 -9.34
CA LYS A 268 -6.34 -24.77 -10.60
C LYS A 268 -7.67 -25.32 -11.15
N GLN A 269 -8.48 -25.96 -10.29
CA GLN A 269 -9.78 -26.47 -10.71
C GLN A 269 -10.73 -25.33 -11.13
N GLN A 270 -10.76 -24.22 -10.39
CA GLN A 270 -11.55 -23.05 -10.77
C GLN A 270 -11.18 -22.52 -12.16
N VAL A 271 -9.88 -22.37 -12.45
CA VAL A 271 -9.41 -21.90 -13.77
C VAL A 271 -9.76 -22.92 -14.87
N HIS A 272 -9.66 -24.23 -14.58
CA HIS A 272 -10.06 -25.28 -15.51
C HIS A 272 -11.55 -25.15 -15.87
N ASP A 273 -12.41 -24.97 -14.88
CA ASP A 273 -13.85 -24.85 -15.06
C ASP A 273 -14.23 -23.56 -15.82
N GLU A 274 -13.53 -22.43 -15.54
CA GLU A 274 -13.67 -21.18 -16.28
C GLU A 274 -13.34 -21.37 -17.78
N ILE A 275 -12.28 -22.12 -18.10
CA ILE A 275 -11.87 -22.39 -19.50
C ILE A 275 -12.91 -23.26 -20.21
N ALA A 276 -13.52 -24.22 -19.53
CA ALA A 276 -14.51 -25.12 -20.10
C ALA A 276 -15.85 -24.42 -20.42
N GLN A 277 -16.10 -23.24 -19.86
CA GLN A 277 -17.33 -22.42 -20.09
C GLN A 277 -17.21 -21.47 -21.28
N HIS A 278 -16.05 -21.37 -21.93
CA HIS A 278 -15.75 -20.50 -23.07
C HIS A 278 -15.37 -21.28 -24.29
#